data_6d7eda4b53986834d6057f82abce2566
#
_entry.id   6d7eda4b53986834d6057f82abce2566
#
_cell.length_a   1.000
_cell.length_b   1.000
_cell.length_c   1.000
_cell.angle_alpha   90.00
_cell.angle_beta   90.00
_cell.angle_gamma   90.00
#
_symmetry.space_group_name_H-M   'P 1'
#
loop_
_entity.id
_entity.type
_entity.pdbx_description
1 polymer ?
#
loop_
_entity_poly.entity_id
_entity_poly.type
_entity_poly.pdbx_seq_one_letter_code
_entity_poly.pdbx_strand_id
1 'polypeptide(L)'
;GIYVMNEDSITNFRYDNLDPSSISSNFIRCFCEDKQGNIWIGTFNGLNRYNTTNQTFTSYHKSNKENSLTHSSIWTLLCDQQGTLWIGTYFGGINYFHPENQNYCYYQTSSLEKEGLSSPIIGCITEDNQHNLWISTEGGGINKLNPQNGKFKWYKHIKHGNSISHDNIKSTYYDKDKEILWIGTHMGGLNKLDTKNDHFTHYPFNRNNDVFSHSNTIRDIVPYKNELILATHRGVSIFSPNTGQYKILFQDEHQNISYATSVYIDHHNSLWIGGDGKGVYKYSFDSNELKNYRHNHALKQSISSNSINRIYEDSQKRL
;
A
#
# COMPACT_ATOMS: atom_id res chain seq x y z
N GLY A 1 7.52 15.13 -1.93
CA GLY A 1 7.90 14.89 -3.34
C GLY A 1 8.26 13.45 -3.62
N ILE A 2 8.68 13.20 -4.83
CA ILE A 2 9.11 11.88 -5.32
C ILE A 2 10.62 11.87 -5.52
N TYR A 3 11.22 10.75 -5.18
CA TYR A 3 12.58 10.40 -5.58
C TYR A 3 12.54 9.26 -6.55
N VAL A 4 13.27 9.41 -7.65
CA VAL A 4 13.59 8.31 -8.56
C VAL A 4 15.07 8.03 -8.41
N MET A 5 15.40 6.83 -7.97
CA MET A 5 16.77 6.37 -7.80
C MET A 5 17.08 5.35 -8.88
N ASN A 6 18.11 5.66 -9.67
CA ASN A 6 18.81 4.72 -10.55
C ASN A 6 20.18 4.38 -9.92
N GLU A 7 20.88 3.42 -10.49
CA GLU A 7 22.19 2.99 -9.96
C GLU A 7 23.14 4.16 -9.66
N ASP A 8 23.18 5.21 -10.51
CA ASP A 8 24.14 6.31 -10.44
C ASP A 8 23.51 7.69 -10.17
N SER A 9 22.19 7.79 -10.06
CA SER A 9 21.55 9.11 -9.95
C SER A 9 20.28 9.10 -9.09
N ILE A 10 20.06 10.21 -8.41
CA ILE A 10 18.82 10.50 -7.69
C ILE A 10 18.19 11.74 -8.30
N THR A 11 16.98 11.61 -8.84
CA THR A 11 16.17 12.71 -9.33
C THR A 11 15.04 13.02 -8.36
N ASN A 12 14.81 14.30 -8.08
CA ASN A 12 13.78 14.74 -7.16
C ASN A 12 12.71 15.55 -7.89
N PHE A 13 11.46 15.15 -7.76
CA PHE A 13 10.29 15.86 -8.28
C PHE A 13 9.46 16.41 -7.11
N ARG A 14 9.15 17.70 -7.19
CA ARG A 14 8.35 18.42 -6.18
C ARG A 14 7.21 19.17 -6.83
N TYR A 15 6.18 19.41 -6.04
CA TYR A 15 5.11 20.31 -6.40
C TYR A 15 5.66 21.75 -6.52
N ASP A 16 5.32 22.38 -7.62
CA ASP A 16 5.57 23.79 -7.89
C ASP A 16 4.26 24.43 -8.37
N ASN A 17 3.78 25.45 -7.66
CA ASN A 17 2.54 26.16 -8.00
C ASN A 17 2.64 27.02 -9.28
N LEU A 18 3.85 27.28 -9.77
CA LEU A 18 4.10 28.03 -11.01
C LEU A 18 4.29 27.11 -12.21
N ASP A 19 4.51 25.82 -11.98
CA ASP A 19 4.68 24.83 -13.03
C ASP A 19 3.52 23.84 -13.07
N PRO A 20 2.56 23.99 -14.03
CA PRO A 20 1.43 23.07 -14.15
C PRO A 20 1.82 21.66 -14.59
N SER A 21 3.06 21.45 -15.03
CA SER A 21 3.62 20.14 -15.37
C SER A 21 4.29 19.45 -14.19
N SER A 22 4.36 20.10 -13.01
CA SER A 22 4.85 19.52 -11.77
C SER A 22 3.83 18.56 -11.15
N ILE A 23 4.27 17.72 -10.21
CA ILE A 23 3.37 16.85 -9.44
C ILE A 23 2.39 17.67 -8.59
N SER A 24 1.15 17.21 -8.44
CA SER A 24 0.05 17.96 -7.78
C SER A 24 0.20 18.15 -6.27
N SER A 25 1.06 17.38 -5.61
CA SER A 25 1.33 17.49 -4.18
C SER A 25 2.63 16.79 -3.79
N ASN A 26 3.30 17.31 -2.75
CA ASN A 26 4.48 16.66 -2.16
C ASN A 26 4.13 15.48 -1.23
N PHE A 27 2.87 15.30 -0.87
CA PHE A 27 2.40 14.20 -0.03
C PHE A 27 2.00 13.01 -0.90
N ILE A 28 2.97 12.15 -1.19
CA ILE A 28 2.81 10.94 -1.99
C ILE A 28 2.29 9.81 -1.12
N ARG A 29 1.37 9.00 -1.65
CA ARG A 29 0.75 7.89 -0.92
C ARG A 29 0.93 6.53 -1.57
N CYS A 30 0.82 6.46 -2.90
CA CYS A 30 0.83 5.20 -3.62
C CYS A 30 1.29 5.38 -5.06
N PHE A 31 1.72 4.26 -5.63
CA PHE A 31 2.14 4.13 -7.02
C PHE A 31 1.52 2.89 -7.63
N CYS A 32 1.28 2.90 -8.93
CA CYS A 32 1.18 1.71 -9.74
C CYS A 32 1.65 2.00 -11.17
N GLU A 33 2.07 0.95 -11.88
CA GLU A 33 2.43 0.99 -13.29
C GLU A 33 1.32 0.32 -14.08
N ASP A 34 0.87 0.97 -15.17
CA ASP A 34 -0.09 0.36 -16.08
C ASP A 34 0.61 -0.50 -17.15
N LYS A 35 -0.18 -1.23 -17.94
CA LYS A 35 0.35 -2.13 -18.99
C LYS A 35 1.12 -1.39 -20.11
N GLN A 36 0.93 -0.08 -20.23
CA GLN A 36 1.64 0.77 -21.16
C GLN A 36 2.95 1.34 -20.58
N GLY A 37 3.28 1.01 -19.33
CA GLY A 37 4.47 1.50 -18.63
C GLY A 37 4.30 2.93 -18.10
N ASN A 38 3.07 3.46 -18.03
CA ASN A 38 2.85 4.75 -17.36
C ASN A 38 2.85 4.54 -15.84
N ILE A 39 3.56 5.41 -15.13
CA ILE A 39 3.55 5.42 -13.67
C ILE A 39 2.43 6.33 -13.18
N TRP A 40 1.48 5.75 -12.47
CA TRP A 40 0.39 6.45 -11.82
C TRP A 40 0.71 6.69 -10.35
N ILE A 41 0.45 7.91 -9.87
CA ILE A 41 0.88 8.37 -8.56
C ILE A 41 -0.31 9.00 -7.84
N GLY A 42 -0.69 8.39 -6.74
CA GLY A 42 -1.71 8.93 -5.84
C GLY A 42 -1.09 9.88 -4.83
N THR A 43 -1.66 11.08 -4.72
CA THR A 43 -1.22 12.10 -3.77
C THR A 43 -2.35 12.58 -2.88
N PHE A 44 -2.02 13.42 -1.90
CA PHE A 44 -3.03 14.09 -1.08
C PHE A 44 -3.95 15.00 -1.89
N ASN A 45 -3.49 15.54 -3.02
CA ASN A 45 -4.25 16.47 -3.86
C ASN A 45 -4.19 16.12 -5.35
N GLY A 46 -4.61 14.93 -5.72
CA GLY A 46 -4.77 14.51 -7.11
C GLY A 46 -4.16 13.16 -7.42
N LEU A 47 -4.63 12.59 -8.52
CA LEU A 47 -4.00 11.50 -9.25
C LEU A 47 -3.07 12.10 -10.29
N ASN A 48 -1.87 11.57 -10.43
CA ASN A 48 -0.89 12.04 -11.41
C ASN A 48 -0.45 10.88 -12.29
N ARG A 49 -0.27 11.16 -13.58
CA ARG A 49 0.43 10.27 -14.51
C ARG A 49 1.79 10.87 -14.83
N TYR A 50 2.85 10.15 -14.54
CA TYR A 50 4.21 10.55 -14.85
C TYR A 50 4.58 10.14 -16.26
N ASN A 51 5.05 11.11 -17.05
CA ASN A 51 5.63 10.89 -18.36
C ASN A 51 7.14 10.74 -18.22
N THR A 52 7.65 9.53 -18.44
CA THR A 52 9.07 9.20 -18.28
C THR A 52 9.96 9.82 -19.34
N THR A 53 9.41 10.17 -20.51
CA THR A 53 10.18 10.72 -21.63
C THR A 53 10.55 12.18 -21.42
N ASN A 54 9.58 13.02 -21.02
CA ASN A 54 9.79 14.44 -20.81
C ASN A 54 9.86 14.84 -19.32
N GLN A 55 9.74 13.86 -18.41
CA GLN A 55 9.82 14.02 -16.96
C GLN A 55 8.77 14.99 -16.39
N THR A 56 7.57 15.01 -16.98
CA THR A 56 6.45 15.85 -16.57
C THR A 56 5.30 15.04 -15.98
N PHE A 57 4.38 15.75 -15.31
CA PHE A 57 3.19 15.14 -14.73
C PHE A 57 1.92 15.69 -15.37
N THR A 58 0.95 14.82 -15.60
CA THR A 58 -0.43 15.19 -15.88
C THR A 58 -1.27 14.90 -14.67
N SER A 59 -1.91 15.94 -14.11
CA SER A 59 -2.67 15.84 -12.86
C SER A 59 -4.17 15.80 -13.11
N TYR A 60 -4.86 14.94 -12.34
CA TYR A 60 -6.30 14.76 -12.37
C TYR A 60 -6.88 15.03 -10.98
N HIS A 61 -7.92 15.87 -10.92
CA HIS A 61 -8.55 16.31 -9.68
C HIS A 61 -10.06 16.05 -9.70
N LYS A 62 -10.67 16.05 -8.51
CA LYS A 62 -12.11 16.17 -8.41
C LYS A 62 -12.57 17.46 -9.09
N SER A 63 -13.60 17.39 -9.91
CA SER A 63 -14.26 18.53 -10.52
C SER A 63 -15.78 18.35 -10.53
N ASN A 64 -16.52 19.40 -10.93
CA ASN A 64 -17.98 19.32 -11.12
C ASN A 64 -18.38 18.72 -12.48
N LYS A 65 -17.43 18.25 -13.29
CA LYS A 65 -17.70 17.59 -14.56
C LYS A 65 -18.16 16.15 -14.29
N GLU A 66 -19.09 15.68 -15.08
CA GLU A 66 -19.36 14.24 -15.20
C GLU A 66 -18.07 13.52 -15.56
N ASN A 67 -17.88 12.30 -15.05
CA ASN A 67 -16.68 11.51 -15.28
C ASN A 67 -15.39 12.11 -14.69
N SER A 68 -15.44 12.77 -13.54
CA SER A 68 -14.27 13.18 -12.77
C SER A 68 -14.10 12.31 -11.52
N LEU A 69 -12.93 12.43 -10.90
CA LEU A 69 -12.67 11.79 -9.60
C LEU A 69 -13.69 12.23 -8.54
N THR A 70 -14.16 11.30 -7.72
CA THR A 70 -15.09 11.58 -6.59
C THR A 70 -14.41 12.37 -5.46
N HIS A 71 -13.09 12.24 -5.33
CA HIS A 71 -12.28 12.95 -4.32
C HIS A 71 -10.84 13.13 -4.80
N SER A 72 -10.20 14.28 -4.48
CA SER A 72 -8.82 14.54 -4.91
C SER A 72 -7.76 13.85 -4.05
N SER A 73 -8.05 13.49 -2.79
CA SER A 73 -7.09 12.78 -1.96
C SER A 73 -7.10 11.28 -2.30
N ILE A 74 -6.06 10.84 -3.00
CA ILE A 74 -5.90 9.47 -3.44
C ILE A 74 -5.13 8.70 -2.37
N TRP A 75 -5.65 7.55 -1.96
CA TRP A 75 -5.07 6.76 -0.89
C TRP A 75 -4.34 5.53 -1.38
N THR A 76 -4.91 4.87 -2.39
CA THR A 76 -4.35 3.65 -2.98
C THR A 76 -4.64 3.55 -4.47
N LEU A 77 -3.79 2.84 -5.19
CA LEU A 77 -3.91 2.54 -6.61
C LEU A 77 -3.68 1.06 -6.84
N LEU A 78 -4.39 0.51 -7.82
CA LEU A 78 -4.15 -0.82 -8.36
C LEU A 78 -4.38 -0.79 -9.88
N CYS A 79 -3.40 -1.24 -10.66
CA CYS A 79 -3.60 -1.62 -12.06
C CYS A 79 -3.87 -3.12 -12.09
N ASP A 80 -5.08 -3.51 -12.46
CA ASP A 80 -5.47 -4.92 -12.49
C ASP A 80 -4.93 -5.66 -13.71
N GLN A 81 -5.09 -6.99 -13.71
CA GLN A 81 -4.63 -7.83 -14.81
C GLN A 81 -5.37 -7.59 -16.12
N GLN A 82 -6.51 -6.90 -16.10
CA GLN A 82 -7.28 -6.51 -17.29
C GLN A 82 -6.87 -5.13 -17.83
N GLY A 83 -6.07 -4.36 -17.08
CA GLY A 83 -5.58 -3.03 -17.43
C GLY A 83 -6.47 -1.90 -16.92
N THR A 84 -7.41 -2.18 -16.02
CA THR A 84 -8.21 -1.18 -15.35
C THR A 84 -7.42 -0.54 -14.22
N LEU A 85 -7.40 0.78 -14.14
CA LEU A 85 -6.86 1.52 -13.01
C LEU A 85 -7.94 1.72 -11.95
N TRP A 86 -7.73 1.14 -10.77
CA TRP A 86 -8.57 1.29 -9.58
C TRP A 86 -7.96 2.31 -8.64
N ILE A 87 -8.77 3.26 -8.17
CA ILE A 87 -8.34 4.44 -7.43
C ILE A 87 -9.14 4.53 -6.14
N GLY A 88 -8.54 4.13 -5.03
CA GLY A 88 -9.13 4.28 -3.71
C GLY A 88 -8.92 5.70 -3.18
N THR A 89 -9.98 6.33 -2.69
CA THR A 89 -9.96 7.72 -2.22
C THR A 89 -10.24 7.81 -0.72
N TYR A 90 -9.98 8.99 -0.13
CA TYR A 90 -10.12 9.21 1.32
C TYR A 90 -11.58 9.38 1.72
N PHE A 91 -12.52 9.77 1.03
CA PHE A 91 -13.95 9.84 1.40
C PHE A 91 -14.89 9.65 0.21
N GLY A 92 -14.36 9.40 -0.98
CA GLY A 92 -15.15 9.29 -2.20
C GLY A 92 -15.42 7.85 -2.65
N GLY A 93 -15.06 6.85 -1.83
CA GLY A 93 -15.13 5.45 -2.25
C GLY A 93 -14.03 5.08 -3.24
N ILE A 94 -14.32 4.20 -4.18
CA ILE A 94 -13.40 3.73 -5.20
C ILE A 94 -13.83 4.20 -6.59
N ASN A 95 -12.90 4.79 -7.33
CA ASN A 95 -13.06 5.13 -8.74
C ASN A 95 -12.31 4.11 -9.60
N TYR A 96 -12.73 3.94 -10.82
CA TYR A 96 -12.01 3.12 -11.79
C TYR A 96 -12.20 3.65 -13.20
N PHE A 97 -11.20 3.46 -14.04
CA PHE A 97 -11.28 3.70 -15.47
C PHE A 97 -10.26 2.82 -16.21
N HIS A 98 -10.57 2.54 -17.45
CA HIS A 98 -9.59 1.97 -18.36
C HIS A 98 -8.82 3.12 -19.04
N PRO A 99 -7.46 3.12 -19.05
CA PRO A 99 -6.68 4.23 -19.58
C PRO A 99 -7.01 4.62 -21.04
N GLU A 100 -7.50 3.68 -21.83
CA GLU A 100 -7.91 3.93 -23.21
C GLU A 100 -9.26 4.67 -23.34
N ASN A 101 -10.17 4.51 -22.37
CA ASN A 101 -11.53 5.06 -22.46
C ASN A 101 -11.72 6.37 -21.70
N GLN A 102 -10.86 6.70 -20.75
CA GLN A 102 -10.83 7.93 -19.93
C GLN A 102 -12.14 8.30 -19.20
N ASN A 103 -13.11 7.41 -19.14
CA ASN A 103 -14.37 7.61 -18.42
C ASN A 103 -14.22 7.03 -17.00
N TYR A 104 -14.27 7.91 -15.99
CA TYR A 104 -14.26 7.48 -14.59
C TYR A 104 -15.63 6.93 -14.19
N CYS A 105 -15.64 5.70 -13.71
CA CYS A 105 -16.76 5.12 -12.98
C CYS A 105 -16.41 5.04 -11.49
N TYR A 106 -17.41 4.81 -10.61
CA TYR A 106 -17.13 4.74 -9.18
C TYR A 106 -18.12 3.83 -8.43
N TYR A 107 -17.67 3.30 -7.30
CA TYR A 107 -18.52 2.67 -6.29
C TYR A 107 -18.44 3.48 -5.00
N GLN A 108 -19.59 3.76 -4.41
CA GLN A 108 -19.73 4.45 -3.13
C GLN A 108 -20.18 3.48 -2.02
N THR A 109 -20.31 4.00 -0.82
CA THR A 109 -20.87 3.25 0.31
C THR A 109 -22.35 2.98 0.10
N SER A 110 -22.79 1.80 0.56
CA SER A 110 -24.17 1.43 0.64
C SER A 110 -24.52 0.93 2.05
N SER A 111 -25.79 1.05 2.43
CA SER A 111 -26.32 0.37 3.62
C SER A 111 -26.55 -1.13 3.38
N LEU A 112 -26.58 -1.55 2.11
CA LEU A 112 -26.77 -2.94 1.70
C LEU A 112 -25.45 -3.54 1.20
N GLU A 113 -25.03 -4.65 1.79
CA GLU A 113 -23.76 -5.33 1.50
C GLU A 113 -23.51 -5.57 0.02
N LYS A 114 -24.53 -6.02 -0.71
CA LYS A 114 -24.38 -6.42 -2.12
C LYS A 114 -24.28 -5.25 -3.10
N GLU A 115 -24.50 -4.03 -2.65
CA GLU A 115 -24.70 -2.86 -3.52
C GLU A 115 -23.54 -1.85 -3.47
N GLY A 116 -22.62 -1.96 -2.52
CA GLY A 116 -21.54 -1.01 -2.42
C GLY A 116 -20.56 -1.29 -1.29
N LEU A 117 -19.72 -0.30 -1.02
CA LEU A 117 -18.67 -0.35 0.00
C LEU A 117 -19.23 -0.24 1.42
N SER A 118 -18.57 -0.89 2.37
CA SER A 118 -18.89 -0.83 3.80
C SER A 118 -18.43 0.47 4.48
N SER A 119 -17.46 1.19 3.90
CA SER A 119 -16.92 2.47 4.40
C SER A 119 -16.36 3.28 3.23
N PRO A 120 -16.40 4.63 3.28
CA PRO A 120 -15.91 5.49 2.20
C PRO A 120 -14.39 5.67 2.17
N ILE A 121 -13.69 5.31 3.25
CA ILE A 121 -12.23 5.50 3.36
C ILE A 121 -11.55 4.22 2.92
N ILE A 122 -10.91 4.26 1.76
CA ILE A 122 -10.23 3.11 1.17
C ILE A 122 -8.78 3.05 1.66
N GLY A 123 -8.35 1.91 2.16
CA GLY A 123 -6.98 1.66 2.61
C GLY A 123 -6.07 1.13 1.51
N CYS A 124 -6.26 -0.11 1.11
CA CYS A 124 -5.51 -0.77 0.04
C CYS A 124 -6.43 -1.65 -0.82
N ILE A 125 -5.96 -2.01 -2.01
CA ILE A 125 -6.69 -2.83 -2.98
C ILE A 125 -5.74 -3.94 -3.44
N THR A 126 -6.26 -5.18 -3.50
CA THR A 126 -5.50 -6.36 -3.96
C THR A 126 -6.40 -7.20 -4.87
N GLU A 127 -5.87 -7.71 -5.97
CA GLU A 127 -6.58 -8.58 -6.92
C GLU A 127 -6.28 -10.05 -6.62
N ASP A 128 -7.32 -10.92 -6.66
CA ASP A 128 -7.17 -12.38 -6.54
C ASP A 128 -7.07 -13.09 -7.92
N ASN A 129 -6.90 -14.41 -7.92
CA ASN A 129 -6.78 -15.22 -9.14
C ASN A 129 -8.08 -15.26 -9.97
N GLN A 130 -9.22 -14.96 -9.39
CA GLN A 130 -10.51 -14.88 -10.04
C GLN A 130 -10.86 -13.45 -10.49
N HIS A 131 -9.89 -12.53 -10.44
CA HIS A 131 -10.06 -11.11 -10.73
C HIS A 131 -11.05 -10.37 -9.82
N ASN A 132 -11.36 -10.92 -8.62
CA ASN A 132 -12.05 -10.14 -7.63
C ASN A 132 -11.09 -9.17 -6.96
N LEU A 133 -11.62 -8.03 -6.53
CA LEU A 133 -10.87 -7.04 -5.78
C LEU A 133 -11.17 -7.15 -4.29
N TRP A 134 -10.12 -7.24 -3.51
CA TRP A 134 -10.14 -7.17 -2.06
C TRP A 134 -9.81 -5.75 -1.65
N ILE A 135 -10.84 -5.00 -1.27
CA ILE A 135 -10.77 -3.57 -0.96
C ILE A 135 -10.82 -3.41 0.54
N SER A 136 -9.71 -3.01 1.13
CA SER A 136 -9.67 -2.70 2.57
C SER A 136 -10.25 -1.32 2.84
N THR A 137 -10.85 -1.17 4.01
CA THR A 137 -11.44 0.09 4.43
C THR A 137 -11.06 0.44 5.87
N GLU A 138 -11.13 1.72 6.22
CA GLU A 138 -11.02 2.14 7.61
C GLU A 138 -12.40 2.01 8.30
N GLY A 139 -12.46 1.13 9.30
CA GLY A 139 -13.65 0.89 10.12
C GLY A 139 -14.75 0.06 9.45
N GLY A 140 -14.58 -0.38 8.21
CA GLY A 140 -15.56 -1.21 7.49
C GLY A 140 -15.07 -2.62 7.17
N GLY A 141 -13.87 -2.99 7.60
CA GLY A 141 -13.26 -4.29 7.31
C GLY A 141 -12.78 -4.41 5.86
N ILE A 142 -12.95 -5.59 5.26
CA ILE A 142 -12.60 -5.87 3.86
C ILE A 142 -13.86 -6.08 3.03
N ASN A 143 -13.86 -5.53 1.83
CA ASN A 143 -14.89 -5.69 0.83
C ASN A 143 -14.33 -6.50 -0.35
N LYS A 144 -14.92 -7.64 -0.65
CA LYS A 144 -14.66 -8.37 -1.89
C LYS A 144 -15.63 -7.87 -2.95
N LEU A 145 -15.10 -7.28 -4.02
CA LEU A 145 -15.87 -6.86 -5.19
C LEU A 145 -15.60 -7.82 -6.35
N ASN A 146 -16.65 -8.30 -6.98
CA ASN A 146 -16.55 -8.92 -8.29
C ASN A 146 -16.83 -7.84 -9.37
N PRO A 147 -15.79 -7.40 -10.14
CA PRO A 147 -15.97 -6.32 -11.11
C PRO A 147 -16.90 -6.66 -12.27
N GLN A 148 -17.03 -7.96 -12.62
CA GLN A 148 -17.86 -8.40 -13.75
C GLN A 148 -19.37 -8.21 -13.50
N ASN A 149 -19.80 -8.35 -12.25
CA ASN A 149 -21.22 -8.24 -11.89
C ASN A 149 -21.54 -7.13 -10.89
N GLY A 150 -20.51 -6.39 -10.43
CA GLY A 150 -20.61 -5.28 -9.50
C GLY A 150 -21.02 -5.64 -8.06
N LYS A 151 -21.03 -6.94 -7.72
CA LYS A 151 -21.49 -7.39 -6.40
C LYS A 151 -20.39 -7.34 -5.37
N PHE A 152 -20.77 -6.96 -4.15
CA PHE A 152 -19.92 -6.89 -2.98
C PHE A 152 -20.21 -8.00 -1.97
N LYS A 153 -19.18 -8.39 -1.21
CA LYS A 153 -19.27 -9.17 0.02
C LYS A 153 -18.38 -8.52 1.08
N TRP A 154 -18.92 -8.30 2.28
CA TRP A 154 -18.20 -7.65 3.37
C TRP A 154 -17.69 -8.67 4.39
N TYR A 155 -16.46 -8.48 4.83
CA TYR A 155 -15.83 -9.24 5.91
C TYR A 155 -15.51 -8.26 7.04
N LYS A 156 -16.32 -8.29 8.10
CA LYS A 156 -16.21 -7.42 9.28
C LYS A 156 -15.84 -8.22 10.51
N HIS A 157 -15.29 -7.54 11.52
CA HIS A 157 -15.01 -8.16 12.79
C HIS A 157 -16.32 -8.59 13.48
N ILE A 158 -16.35 -9.87 13.91
CA ILE A 158 -17.44 -10.46 14.70
C ILE A 158 -16.83 -11.05 15.97
N LYS A 159 -17.22 -10.51 17.10
CA LYS A 159 -16.75 -11.01 18.41
C LYS A 159 -17.07 -12.51 18.55
N HIS A 160 -16.04 -13.31 18.80
CA HIS A 160 -16.14 -14.77 18.90
C HIS A 160 -16.61 -15.50 17.63
N GLY A 161 -16.52 -14.87 16.46
CA GLY A 161 -16.85 -15.45 15.16
C GLY A 161 -15.64 -15.78 14.29
N ASN A 162 -15.88 -16.55 13.21
CA ASN A 162 -14.90 -16.71 12.13
C ASN A 162 -14.85 -15.43 11.28
N SER A 163 -14.02 -14.49 11.66
CA SER A 163 -13.95 -13.17 11.05
C SER A 163 -12.56 -12.55 11.19
N ILE A 164 -12.31 -11.39 10.58
CA ILE A 164 -11.09 -10.62 10.81
C ILE A 164 -11.00 -10.15 12.28
N SER A 165 -9.78 -9.92 12.75
CA SER A 165 -9.52 -9.51 14.14
C SER A 165 -9.85 -8.04 14.43
N HIS A 166 -9.96 -7.17 13.40
CA HIS A 166 -10.23 -5.75 13.54
C HIS A 166 -10.72 -5.15 12.20
N ASP A 167 -11.66 -4.18 12.24
CA ASP A 167 -12.25 -3.57 11.04
C ASP A 167 -11.39 -2.49 10.37
N ASN A 168 -10.32 -2.04 11.02
CA ASN A 168 -9.40 -1.07 10.42
C ASN A 168 -8.22 -1.82 9.80
N ILE A 169 -8.23 -1.94 8.48
CA ILE A 169 -7.23 -2.69 7.72
C ILE A 169 -6.18 -1.73 7.18
N LYS A 170 -4.90 -2.09 7.31
CA LYS A 170 -3.78 -1.25 6.88
C LYS A 170 -3.04 -1.80 5.65
N SER A 171 -3.01 -3.11 5.49
CA SER A 171 -2.30 -3.76 4.37
C SER A 171 -2.93 -5.09 4.01
N THR A 172 -2.79 -5.48 2.74
CA THR A 172 -3.17 -6.79 2.24
C THR A 172 -2.11 -7.32 1.28
N TYR A 173 -1.90 -8.63 1.32
CA TYR A 173 -1.08 -9.36 0.35
C TYR A 173 -1.79 -10.65 -0.03
N TYR A 174 -1.99 -10.90 -1.33
CA TYR A 174 -2.61 -12.12 -1.84
C TYR A 174 -1.52 -13.10 -2.35
N ASP A 175 -1.42 -14.24 -1.68
CA ASP A 175 -0.58 -15.37 -2.09
C ASP A 175 -1.34 -16.16 -3.16
N LYS A 176 -0.96 -15.95 -4.43
CA LYS A 176 -1.63 -16.52 -5.61
C LYS A 176 -1.55 -18.04 -5.65
N ASP A 177 -0.45 -18.63 -5.19
CA ASP A 177 -0.22 -20.08 -5.26
C ASP A 177 -1.07 -20.83 -4.24
N LYS A 178 -1.28 -20.21 -3.06
CA LYS A 178 -2.03 -20.81 -1.95
C LYS A 178 -3.48 -20.33 -1.89
N GLU A 179 -3.84 -19.30 -2.66
CA GLU A 179 -5.13 -18.61 -2.61
C GLU A 179 -5.47 -18.11 -1.20
N ILE A 180 -4.48 -17.48 -0.58
CA ILE A 180 -4.56 -16.92 0.77
C ILE A 180 -4.44 -15.41 0.70
N LEU A 181 -5.38 -14.70 1.34
CA LEU A 181 -5.25 -13.28 1.58
C LEU A 181 -4.68 -13.05 2.99
N TRP A 182 -3.48 -12.47 3.04
CA TRP A 182 -2.86 -11.98 4.27
C TRP A 182 -3.30 -10.56 4.54
N ILE A 183 -3.68 -10.27 5.79
CA ILE A 183 -4.35 -9.01 6.16
C ILE A 183 -3.68 -8.44 7.40
N GLY A 184 -3.05 -7.28 7.22
CA GLY A 184 -2.49 -6.50 8.31
C GLY A 184 -3.52 -5.50 8.86
N THR A 185 -3.77 -5.56 10.16
CA THR A 185 -4.78 -4.72 10.82
C THR A 185 -4.15 -3.65 11.71
N HIS A 186 -4.95 -2.68 12.10
CA HIS A 186 -4.61 -1.74 13.16
C HIS A 186 -4.90 -2.39 14.52
N MET A 187 -3.86 -2.73 15.26
CA MET A 187 -3.89 -3.36 16.60
C MET A 187 -4.42 -4.81 16.69
N GLY A 188 -4.95 -5.39 15.62
CA GLY A 188 -5.44 -6.79 15.62
C GLY A 188 -4.42 -7.83 15.14
N GLY A 189 -3.20 -7.42 14.76
CA GLY A 189 -2.15 -8.29 14.24
C GLY A 189 -2.36 -8.74 12.80
N LEU A 190 -1.71 -9.85 12.43
CA LEU A 190 -1.80 -10.48 11.14
C LEU A 190 -2.96 -11.46 11.10
N ASN A 191 -3.75 -11.42 10.03
CA ASN A 191 -4.80 -12.37 9.76
C ASN A 191 -4.49 -13.09 8.44
N LYS A 192 -4.88 -14.35 8.39
CA LYS A 192 -4.90 -15.19 7.20
C LYS A 192 -6.35 -15.48 6.85
N LEU A 193 -6.75 -15.19 5.64
CA LEU A 193 -8.02 -15.64 5.07
C LEU A 193 -7.75 -16.69 3.98
N ASP A 194 -8.21 -17.91 4.20
CA ASP A 194 -8.36 -18.91 3.14
C ASP A 194 -9.55 -18.50 2.27
N THR A 195 -9.27 -18.03 1.06
CA THR A 195 -10.30 -17.46 0.17
C THR A 195 -11.20 -18.52 -0.47
N LYS A 196 -10.85 -19.82 -0.39
CA LYS A 196 -11.68 -20.94 -0.85
C LYS A 196 -12.79 -21.28 0.14
N ASN A 197 -12.46 -21.23 1.43
CA ASN A 197 -13.34 -21.68 2.50
C ASN A 197 -13.88 -20.55 3.37
N ASP A 198 -13.50 -19.31 3.09
CA ASP A 198 -13.82 -18.12 3.90
C ASP A 198 -13.43 -18.29 5.39
N HIS A 199 -12.29 -18.96 5.62
CA HIS A 199 -11.82 -19.26 6.98
C HIS A 199 -10.70 -18.32 7.40
N PHE A 200 -10.88 -17.67 8.57
CA PHE A 200 -9.90 -16.77 9.17
C PHE A 200 -9.03 -17.49 10.21
N THR A 201 -7.74 -17.18 10.20
CA THR A 201 -6.80 -17.54 11.27
C THR A 201 -6.09 -16.27 11.74
N HIS A 202 -6.00 -16.06 13.05
CA HIS A 202 -5.38 -14.88 13.63
C HIS A 202 -3.99 -15.19 14.16
N TYR A 203 -3.06 -14.29 13.92
CA TYR A 203 -1.70 -14.35 14.43
C TYR A 203 -1.38 -13.04 15.16
N PRO A 204 -1.80 -12.92 16.44
CA PRO A 204 -1.44 -11.74 17.24
C PRO A 204 0.06 -11.76 17.53
N PHE A 205 0.68 -10.60 17.50
CA PHE A 205 2.08 -10.44 17.91
C PHE A 205 2.13 -10.39 19.43
N ASN A 206 2.11 -11.57 20.06
CA ASN A 206 2.01 -11.70 21.51
C ASN A 206 3.39 -11.90 22.12
N ARG A 207 3.90 -10.90 22.85
CA ARG A 207 4.95 -11.09 23.84
C ARG A 207 4.39 -10.67 25.20
N ASN A 208 4.24 -11.63 26.09
CA ASN A 208 3.96 -11.42 27.51
C ASN A 208 2.66 -10.68 27.86
N ASN A 209 1.51 -11.09 27.34
CA ASN A 209 0.17 -10.56 27.69
C ASN A 209 -0.02 -9.04 27.49
N ASP A 210 0.83 -8.38 26.72
CA ASP A 210 0.65 -6.99 26.35
C ASP A 210 -0.36 -6.90 25.19
N VAL A 211 -1.65 -6.86 25.52
CA VAL A 211 -2.77 -6.80 24.57
C VAL A 211 -2.72 -5.53 23.69
N PHE A 212 -1.97 -4.53 24.13
CA PHE A 212 -1.77 -3.24 23.43
C PHE A 212 -0.41 -3.13 22.74
N SER A 213 0.22 -4.25 22.39
CA SER A 213 1.50 -4.21 21.69
C SER A 213 1.36 -3.45 20.38
N HIS A 214 2.04 -2.32 20.24
CA HIS A 214 2.11 -1.55 18.98
C HIS A 214 2.59 -2.39 17.79
N SER A 215 3.23 -3.53 18.04
CA SER A 215 3.60 -4.52 17.02
C SER A 215 2.40 -5.17 16.33
N ASN A 216 1.22 -5.16 16.96
CA ASN A 216 -0.02 -5.65 16.35
C ASN A 216 -0.60 -4.70 15.28
N THR A 217 -0.03 -3.52 15.06
CA THR A 217 -0.35 -2.69 13.91
C THR A 217 0.60 -3.01 12.76
N ILE A 218 0.09 -3.69 11.74
CA ILE A 218 0.85 -4.11 10.56
C ILE A 218 0.52 -3.18 9.40
N ARG A 219 1.49 -2.37 9.01
CA ARG A 219 1.32 -1.30 8.02
C ARG A 219 1.59 -1.73 6.59
N ASP A 220 2.51 -2.68 6.41
CA ASP A 220 2.84 -3.21 5.10
C ASP A 220 3.26 -4.67 5.21
N ILE A 221 3.03 -5.44 4.14
CA ILE A 221 3.32 -6.87 4.03
C ILE A 221 3.99 -7.11 2.69
N VAL A 222 5.17 -7.73 2.70
CA VAL A 222 5.85 -8.17 1.48
C VAL A 222 6.27 -9.63 1.60
N PRO A 223 6.05 -10.46 0.56
CA PRO A 223 6.54 -11.82 0.57
C PRO A 223 8.06 -11.87 0.40
N TYR A 224 8.71 -12.78 1.11
CA TYR A 224 10.13 -13.06 0.96
C TYR A 224 10.39 -14.56 1.11
N LYS A 225 10.74 -15.24 0.02
CA LYS A 225 10.85 -16.71 0.02
C LYS A 225 9.53 -17.36 0.51
N ASN A 226 9.60 -18.16 1.58
CA ASN A 226 8.43 -18.81 2.19
C ASN A 226 7.91 -18.06 3.43
N GLU A 227 8.34 -16.82 3.63
CA GLU A 227 8.03 -15.98 4.78
C GLU A 227 7.36 -14.67 4.36
N LEU A 228 6.86 -13.92 5.33
CA LEU A 228 6.34 -12.57 5.14
C LEU A 228 7.18 -11.59 5.95
N ILE A 229 7.60 -10.51 5.32
CA ILE A 229 8.22 -9.38 6.01
C ILE A 229 7.12 -8.35 6.29
N LEU A 230 7.06 -7.90 7.53
CA LEU A 230 6.00 -7.05 8.06
C LEU A 230 6.58 -5.73 8.56
N ALA A 231 6.06 -4.61 8.05
CA ALA A 231 6.29 -3.30 8.63
C ALA A 231 5.32 -3.08 9.80
N THR A 232 5.86 -2.78 10.97
CA THR A 232 5.07 -2.58 12.20
C THR A 232 5.42 -1.25 12.89
N HIS A 233 4.63 -0.85 13.88
CA HIS A 233 4.94 0.31 14.71
C HIS A 233 6.22 0.16 15.55
N ARG A 234 6.76 -1.05 15.68
CA ARG A 234 8.00 -1.32 16.44
C ARG A 234 9.16 -1.76 15.55
N GLY A 235 9.07 -1.51 14.25
CA GLY A 235 10.10 -1.88 13.29
C GLY A 235 9.66 -2.95 12.32
N VAL A 236 10.55 -3.87 11.97
CA VAL A 236 10.34 -4.90 10.95
C VAL A 236 10.45 -6.29 11.56
N SER A 237 9.48 -7.14 11.24
CA SER A 237 9.44 -8.52 11.67
C SER A 237 9.31 -9.47 10.47
N ILE A 238 9.84 -10.67 10.60
CA ILE A 238 9.60 -11.79 9.68
C ILE A 238 8.59 -12.72 10.33
N PHE A 239 7.57 -13.10 9.58
CA PHE A 239 6.57 -14.07 9.98
C PHE A 239 6.69 -15.34 9.15
N SER A 240 6.76 -16.50 9.80
CA SER A 240 6.78 -17.81 9.14
C SER A 240 5.35 -18.39 9.09
N PRO A 241 4.72 -18.47 7.91
CA PRO A 241 3.39 -19.06 7.75
C PRO A 241 3.30 -20.53 8.18
N ASN A 242 4.41 -21.27 8.07
CA ASN A 242 4.45 -22.69 8.39
C ASN A 242 4.43 -22.96 9.91
N THR A 243 5.03 -22.08 10.71
CA THR A 243 5.13 -22.25 12.16
C THR A 243 4.20 -21.33 12.94
N GLY A 244 3.67 -20.27 12.27
CA GLY A 244 2.89 -19.21 12.91
C GLY A 244 3.73 -18.31 13.84
N GLN A 245 5.06 -18.34 13.72
CA GLN A 245 5.96 -17.61 14.61
C GLN A 245 6.51 -16.34 13.97
N TYR A 246 6.78 -15.34 14.81
CA TYR A 246 7.44 -14.10 14.46
C TYR A 246 8.89 -14.09 14.88
N LYS A 247 9.76 -13.54 14.02
CA LYS A 247 11.14 -13.18 14.34
C LYS A 247 11.30 -11.69 14.12
N ILE A 248 11.77 -10.96 15.12
CA ILE A 248 12.10 -9.53 14.95
C ILE A 248 13.36 -9.46 14.11
N LEU A 249 13.31 -8.69 13.00
CA LEU A 249 14.45 -8.41 12.16
C LEU A 249 15.12 -7.11 12.62
N PHE A 250 14.33 -6.04 12.82
CA PHE A 250 14.79 -4.74 13.29
C PHE A 250 13.80 -4.15 14.28
N GLN A 251 14.30 -3.56 15.38
CA GLN A 251 13.47 -2.85 16.36
C GLN A 251 14.22 -1.62 16.93
N ASP A 252 13.47 -0.74 17.59
CA ASP A 252 13.93 0.58 18.04
C ASP A 252 15.15 0.55 18.98
N GLU A 253 15.22 -0.42 19.89
CA GLU A 253 16.22 -0.43 20.99
C GLU A 253 17.67 -0.61 20.52
N HIS A 254 17.91 -1.19 19.35
CA HIS A 254 19.26 -1.53 18.88
C HIS A 254 19.65 -0.95 17.52
N GLN A 255 18.69 -0.56 16.67
CA GLN A 255 18.98 -0.14 15.29
C GLN A 255 18.24 1.11 14.82
N ASN A 256 17.53 1.81 15.70
CA ASN A 256 16.76 3.03 15.41
C ASN A 256 15.71 2.89 14.28
N ILE A 257 15.23 1.67 13.98
CA ILE A 257 14.13 1.43 13.06
C ILE A 257 12.85 1.26 13.89
N SER A 258 12.38 2.36 14.45
CA SER A 258 11.03 2.45 15.01
C SER A 258 10.07 2.90 13.92
N TYR A 259 8.84 2.40 13.98
CA TYR A 259 7.76 2.89 13.13
C TYR A 259 8.03 2.71 11.62
N ALA A 260 8.16 1.46 11.19
CA ALA A 260 8.23 1.14 9.76
C ALA A 260 6.87 1.41 9.11
N THR A 261 6.87 2.17 8.02
CA THR A 261 5.68 2.59 7.27
C THR A 261 5.48 1.75 6.02
N SER A 262 6.58 1.36 5.37
CA SER A 262 6.57 0.58 4.13
C SER A 262 7.79 -0.33 4.08
N VAL A 263 7.64 -1.49 3.48
CA VAL A 263 8.70 -2.45 3.17
C VAL A 263 8.63 -2.85 1.70
N TYR A 264 9.77 -3.05 1.07
CA TYR A 264 9.86 -3.47 -0.32
C TYR A 264 11.11 -4.33 -0.55
N ILE A 265 10.99 -5.39 -1.37
CA ILE A 265 12.15 -6.19 -1.82
C ILE A 265 12.45 -5.80 -3.26
N ASP A 266 13.67 -5.27 -3.51
CA ASP A 266 14.09 -4.88 -4.84
C ASP A 266 14.57 -6.09 -5.68
N HIS A 267 14.81 -5.85 -6.97
CA HIS A 267 15.28 -6.86 -7.90
C HIS A 267 16.68 -7.42 -7.58
N HIS A 268 17.44 -6.74 -6.71
CA HIS A 268 18.71 -7.23 -6.16
C HIS A 268 18.53 -8.03 -4.86
N ASN A 269 17.30 -8.38 -4.50
CA ASN A 269 16.96 -9.08 -3.27
C ASN A 269 17.36 -8.32 -1.99
N SER A 270 17.36 -6.99 -2.04
CA SER A 270 17.57 -6.14 -0.86
C SER A 270 16.24 -5.69 -0.28
N LEU A 271 16.15 -5.64 1.03
CA LEU A 271 14.99 -5.10 1.74
C LEU A 271 15.15 -3.60 1.95
N TRP A 272 14.20 -2.85 1.40
CA TRP A 272 14.06 -1.43 1.64
C TRP A 272 12.99 -1.19 2.70
N ILE A 273 13.28 -0.29 3.65
CA ILE A 273 12.40 0.01 4.78
C ILE A 273 12.21 1.51 4.85
N GLY A 274 10.97 1.96 4.68
CA GLY A 274 10.55 3.33 4.93
C GLY A 274 10.16 3.50 6.39
N GLY A 275 10.59 4.60 7.00
CA GLY A 275 10.27 4.93 8.38
C GLY A 275 9.75 6.35 8.55
N ASP A 276 9.14 6.62 9.70
CA ASP A 276 8.72 7.98 10.06
C ASP A 276 9.85 8.73 10.76
N GLY A 277 10.35 9.78 10.10
CA GLY A 277 11.41 10.65 10.61
C GLY A 277 12.84 10.07 10.59
N LYS A 278 13.05 8.86 10.09
CA LYS A 278 14.35 8.17 10.08
C LYS A 278 14.97 7.99 8.68
N GLY A 279 14.25 8.34 7.62
CA GLY A 279 14.68 8.15 6.23
C GLY A 279 14.38 6.76 5.70
N VAL A 280 15.21 6.31 4.75
CA VAL A 280 15.11 4.99 4.12
C VAL A 280 16.28 4.14 4.53
N TYR A 281 16.00 2.90 4.92
CA TYR A 281 17.03 1.89 5.14
C TYR A 281 17.04 0.88 3.99
N LYS A 282 18.24 0.48 3.57
CA LYS A 282 18.47 -0.65 2.67
C LYS A 282 19.23 -1.74 3.41
N TYR A 283 18.66 -2.93 3.48
CA TYR A 283 19.29 -4.10 4.10
C TYR A 283 19.56 -5.16 3.04
N SER A 284 20.81 -5.62 2.98
CA SER A 284 21.24 -6.72 2.13
C SER A 284 21.19 -8.03 2.92
N PHE A 285 20.40 -9.01 2.48
CA PHE A 285 20.36 -10.32 3.12
C PHE A 285 21.64 -11.13 2.95
N ASP A 286 22.41 -10.86 1.89
CA ASP A 286 23.63 -11.60 1.58
C ASP A 286 24.82 -11.15 2.45
N SER A 287 24.97 -9.84 2.64
CA SER A 287 26.07 -9.27 3.43
C SER A 287 25.69 -8.92 4.88
N ASN A 288 24.41 -8.99 5.24
CA ASN A 288 23.86 -8.48 6.50
C ASN A 288 24.16 -7.00 6.75
N GLU A 289 24.41 -6.24 5.69
CA GLU A 289 24.72 -4.81 5.77
C GLU A 289 23.44 -3.99 5.78
N LEU A 290 23.35 -3.02 6.71
CA LEU A 290 22.25 -2.06 6.80
C LEU A 290 22.78 -0.66 6.48
N LYS A 291 22.28 -0.05 5.40
CA LYS A 291 22.54 1.35 5.01
C LYS A 291 21.35 2.23 5.31
N ASN A 292 21.60 3.47 5.74
CA ASN A 292 20.55 4.46 5.99
C ASN A 292 20.76 5.69 5.10
N TYR A 293 19.73 6.02 4.33
CA TYR A 293 19.67 7.23 3.50
C TYR A 293 18.78 8.25 4.19
N ARG A 294 19.35 9.44 4.50
CA ARG A 294 18.66 10.50 5.23
C ARG A 294 18.69 11.82 4.48
N HIS A 295 17.71 12.65 4.80
CA HIS A 295 17.74 14.04 4.33
C HIS A 295 18.94 14.78 4.93
N ASN A 296 19.66 15.47 4.04
CA ASN A 296 20.76 16.36 4.40
C ASN A 296 20.65 17.67 3.59
N HIS A 297 20.40 18.77 4.28
CA HIS A 297 20.25 20.08 3.65
C HIS A 297 21.47 20.54 2.84
N ALA A 298 22.67 20.06 3.18
CA ALA A 298 23.90 20.39 2.48
C ALA A 298 24.11 19.60 1.19
N LEU A 299 23.38 18.50 0.98
CA LEU A 299 23.55 17.59 -0.15
C LEU A 299 22.31 17.64 -1.06
N LYS A 300 22.45 18.21 -2.27
CA LYS A 300 21.39 18.28 -3.28
C LYS A 300 20.85 16.90 -3.67
N GLN A 301 21.66 15.85 -3.59
CA GLN A 301 21.31 14.47 -3.92
C GLN A 301 20.78 13.67 -2.72
N SER A 302 20.54 14.30 -1.58
CA SER A 302 19.91 13.60 -0.46
C SER A 302 18.38 13.55 -0.62
N ILE A 303 17.72 12.59 0.04
CA ILE A 303 16.25 12.55 0.09
C ILE A 303 15.67 13.82 0.74
N SER A 304 14.46 14.28 0.31
CA SER A 304 13.89 15.57 0.75
C SER A 304 13.22 15.52 2.12
N SER A 305 12.94 14.32 2.61
CA SER A 305 12.26 14.11 3.89
C SER A 305 12.75 12.82 4.52
N ASN A 306 12.80 12.80 5.84
CA ASN A 306 13.06 11.56 6.58
C ASN A 306 11.79 10.74 6.86
N SER A 307 10.61 11.25 6.51
CA SER A 307 9.34 10.50 6.59
C SER A 307 9.00 9.93 5.22
N ILE A 308 9.01 8.60 5.11
CA ILE A 308 8.80 7.85 3.89
C ILE A 308 7.46 7.13 4.01
N ASN A 309 6.54 7.40 3.09
CA ASN A 309 5.21 6.80 3.09
C ASN A 309 5.16 5.50 2.28
N ARG A 310 5.83 5.46 1.12
CA ARG A 310 5.80 4.31 0.21
C ARG A 310 7.12 4.16 -0.52
N ILE A 311 7.50 2.91 -0.78
CA ILE A 311 8.61 2.51 -1.63
C ILE A 311 8.03 1.67 -2.76
N TYR A 312 8.48 1.91 -3.97
CA TYR A 312 8.01 1.23 -5.19
C TYR A 312 9.15 1.11 -6.19
N GLU A 313 9.26 -0.02 -6.86
CA GLU A 313 10.18 -0.23 -7.97
C GLU A 313 9.38 -0.49 -9.23
N ASP A 314 9.67 0.25 -10.29
CA ASP A 314 8.99 0.12 -11.57
C ASP A 314 9.57 -1.03 -12.43
N SER A 315 8.94 -1.30 -13.58
CA SER A 315 9.39 -2.33 -14.52
C SER A 315 10.79 -2.07 -15.12
N GLN A 316 11.26 -0.81 -15.07
CA GLN A 316 12.60 -0.41 -15.49
C GLN A 316 13.64 -0.50 -14.37
N LYS A 317 13.28 -1.09 -13.20
CA LYS A 317 14.15 -1.24 -12.02
C LYS A 317 14.55 0.07 -11.35
N ARG A 318 13.76 1.14 -11.52
CA ARG A 318 13.94 2.40 -10.80
C ARG A 318 13.14 2.34 -9.50
N LEU A 319 13.79 2.72 -8.42
CA LEU A 319 13.18 2.76 -7.09
C LEU A 319 12.67 4.16 -6.76
#